data_f5a658f8063bfb7a39cef36048838cc5
#
_entry.id   f5a658f8063bfb7a39cef36048838cc5
#
_cell.length_a   1.000
_cell.length_b   1.000
_cell.length_c   1.000
_cell.angle_alpha   90.00
_cell.angle_beta   90.00
_cell.angle_gamma   90.00
#
_symmetry.space_group_name_H-M   'P 1'
#
loop_
_entity.id
_entity.type
_entity.pdbx_description
1 polymer ?
#
loop_
_entity_poly.entity_id
_entity_poly.type
_entity_poly.pdbx_seq_one_letter_code
_entity_poly.pdbx_strand_id
1 'polypeptide(L)'
;EFDTMIATNAFGMGVGEATLTPAAYSMIADLFPEEKLGRALAVYSTGIYIGAGLAGVLGGWAVQTISGADPINLPILGAIKPWQLTFMVVGFPGFILVAIIMFTVSEPQRRNVQSQMTGKALPFADVLNFMWLNKRTFGSIFVGYALGGIAFYGFLAWIPEFIRRTHGWEIGAAGMLFGLIYAVLGAAGTLTGGWVCDWLTSKGYRDVAIRSCAVYFALATPFMILTPLMPSMTLAIPMMAMMAFTMSLQQAMTPVAIQLITPNEMRAQATSLFFVASLFPAIGFGATSVALVTDFVFDNDYAIHYSLSIVGGVMMTLATIALAFGIQGYSESLARSSEWRDTP
;
A
#
# COMPACT_ATOMS: atom_id res chain seq x y z
N GLU A 1 -24.00 22.09 2.00
CA GLU A 1 -23.83 21.59 0.59
C GLU A 1 -22.41 21.12 0.30
N PHE A 2 -21.36 21.88 0.65
CA PHE A 2 -19.96 21.50 0.40
C PHE A 2 -19.57 20.22 1.16
N ASP A 3 -19.91 20.12 2.44
CA ASP A 3 -19.61 18.97 3.29
C ASP A 3 -20.33 17.70 2.83
N THR A 4 -21.58 17.83 2.36
CA THR A 4 -22.37 16.70 1.83
C THR A 4 -21.77 16.21 0.52
N MET A 5 -21.31 17.11 -0.34
CA MET A 5 -20.68 16.77 -1.62
C MET A 5 -19.34 16.05 -1.42
N ILE A 6 -18.53 16.51 -0.46
CA ILE A 6 -17.25 15.84 -0.09
C ILE A 6 -17.54 14.47 0.49
N ALA A 7 -18.48 14.35 1.43
CA ALA A 7 -18.81 13.07 2.05
C ALA A 7 -19.35 12.05 1.01
N THR A 8 -20.23 12.47 0.10
CA THR A 8 -20.78 11.60 -0.94
C THR A 8 -19.72 11.13 -1.94
N ASN A 9 -18.82 12.05 -2.36
CA ASN A 9 -17.75 11.69 -3.28
C ASN A 9 -16.69 10.80 -2.61
N ALA A 10 -16.31 11.09 -1.37
CA ALA A 10 -15.37 10.26 -0.61
C ALA A 10 -15.91 8.84 -0.38
N PHE A 11 -17.20 8.72 -0.06
CA PHE A 11 -17.85 7.42 0.12
C PHE A 11 -17.92 6.64 -1.21
N GLY A 12 -18.32 7.28 -2.31
CA GLY A 12 -18.39 6.64 -3.63
C GLY A 12 -17.01 6.16 -4.13
N MET A 13 -15.96 6.97 -3.96
CA MET A 13 -14.59 6.57 -4.27
C MET A 13 -14.14 5.41 -3.38
N GLY A 14 -14.38 5.48 -2.08
CA GLY A 14 -13.99 4.42 -1.14
C GLY A 14 -14.63 3.07 -1.46
N VAL A 15 -15.91 3.04 -1.86
CA VAL A 15 -16.57 1.81 -2.31
C VAL A 15 -15.95 1.27 -3.59
N GLY A 16 -15.63 2.13 -4.57
CA GLY A 16 -14.96 1.72 -5.82
C GLY A 16 -13.58 1.14 -5.58
N GLU A 17 -12.76 1.79 -4.76
CA GLU A 17 -11.41 1.32 -4.43
C GLU A 17 -11.41 0.02 -3.61
N ALA A 18 -12.35 -0.13 -2.68
CA ALA A 18 -12.43 -1.29 -1.81
C ALA A 18 -12.70 -2.61 -2.56
N THR A 19 -13.31 -2.56 -3.74
CA THR A 19 -13.68 -3.76 -4.51
C THR A 19 -12.59 -4.20 -5.49
N LEU A 20 -11.82 -3.28 -6.05
CA LEU A 20 -10.88 -3.56 -7.15
C LEU A 20 -9.72 -4.46 -6.70
N THR A 21 -9.03 -4.09 -5.65
CA THR A 21 -7.79 -4.78 -5.23
C THR A 21 -8.02 -6.21 -4.75
N PRO A 22 -9.02 -6.51 -3.89
CA PRO A 22 -9.30 -7.89 -3.49
C PRO A 22 -9.72 -8.78 -4.65
N ALA A 23 -10.51 -8.26 -5.59
CA ALA A 23 -10.91 -8.98 -6.78
C ALA A 23 -9.71 -9.28 -7.69
N ALA A 24 -8.86 -8.28 -7.96
CA ALA A 24 -7.67 -8.45 -8.78
C ALA A 24 -6.70 -9.47 -8.15
N TYR A 25 -6.45 -9.43 -6.85
CA TYR A 25 -5.58 -10.38 -6.17
C TYR A 25 -6.12 -11.82 -6.25
N SER A 26 -7.44 -12.00 -6.09
CA SER A 26 -8.08 -13.30 -6.25
C SER A 26 -7.93 -13.84 -7.67
N MET A 27 -8.20 -13.00 -8.68
CA MET A 27 -8.05 -13.37 -10.10
C MET A 27 -6.60 -13.74 -10.45
N ILE A 28 -5.62 -12.98 -9.98
CA ILE A 28 -4.20 -13.26 -10.20
C ILE A 28 -3.82 -14.59 -9.54
N ALA A 29 -4.31 -14.86 -8.33
CA ALA A 29 -4.04 -16.11 -7.64
C ALA A 29 -4.62 -17.34 -8.37
N ASP A 30 -5.72 -17.18 -9.10
CA ASP A 30 -6.32 -18.24 -9.91
C ASP A 30 -5.58 -18.45 -11.26
N LEU A 31 -4.94 -17.41 -11.79
CA LEU A 31 -4.26 -17.45 -13.09
C LEU A 31 -2.83 -17.98 -13.02
N PHE A 32 -2.13 -17.71 -11.91
CA PHE A 32 -0.70 -18.00 -11.78
C PHE A 32 -0.43 -19.11 -10.76
N PRO A 33 0.54 -20.02 -11.03
CA PRO A 33 0.98 -21.01 -10.05
C PRO A 33 1.75 -20.33 -8.89
N GLU A 34 1.85 -21.02 -7.75
CA GLU A 34 2.46 -20.49 -6.52
C GLU A 34 3.89 -19.95 -6.74
N GLU A 35 4.68 -20.64 -7.59
CA GLU A 35 6.07 -20.28 -7.89
C GLU A 35 6.22 -18.97 -8.68
N LYS A 36 5.14 -18.47 -9.28
CA LYS A 36 5.10 -17.24 -10.06
C LYS A 36 4.16 -16.18 -9.48
N LEU A 37 3.46 -16.52 -8.40
CA LEU A 37 2.45 -15.66 -7.79
C LEU A 37 3.06 -14.36 -7.25
N GLY A 38 4.26 -14.44 -6.65
CA GLY A 38 4.97 -13.29 -6.13
C GLY A 38 5.28 -12.26 -7.21
N ARG A 39 5.79 -12.70 -8.37
CA ARG A 39 6.04 -11.80 -9.51
C ARG A 39 4.77 -11.23 -10.11
N ALA A 40 3.74 -12.03 -10.26
CA ALA A 40 2.47 -11.58 -10.84
C ALA A 40 1.83 -10.48 -9.97
N LEU A 41 1.78 -10.68 -8.65
CA LEU A 41 1.29 -9.70 -7.70
C LEU A 41 2.22 -8.48 -7.58
N ALA A 42 3.54 -8.66 -7.74
CA ALA A 42 4.49 -7.55 -7.77
C ALA A 42 4.26 -6.64 -8.99
N VAL A 43 4.08 -7.23 -10.17
CA VAL A 43 3.76 -6.45 -11.40
C VAL A 43 2.47 -5.66 -11.21
N TYR A 44 1.41 -6.27 -10.70
CA TYR A 44 0.17 -5.56 -10.40
C TYR A 44 0.40 -4.40 -9.40
N SER A 45 1.13 -4.68 -8.31
CA SER A 45 1.38 -3.71 -7.24
C SER A 45 2.31 -2.56 -7.65
N THR A 46 3.13 -2.71 -8.72
CA THR A 46 3.93 -1.58 -9.24
C THR A 46 3.06 -0.44 -9.76
N GLY A 47 1.82 -0.73 -10.15
CA GLY A 47 0.85 0.28 -10.55
C GLY A 47 0.61 1.35 -9.49
N ILE A 48 0.69 1.00 -8.20
CA ILE A 48 0.56 1.94 -7.07
C ILE A 48 1.69 2.97 -7.12
N TYR A 49 2.92 2.54 -7.30
CA TYR A 49 4.11 3.40 -7.29
C TYR A 49 4.19 4.28 -8.53
N ILE A 50 3.95 3.69 -9.69
CA ILE A 50 3.92 4.41 -10.97
C ILE A 50 2.76 5.43 -10.96
N GLY A 51 1.59 5.02 -10.48
CA GLY A 51 0.41 5.89 -10.36
C GLY A 51 0.65 7.06 -9.40
N ALA A 52 1.22 6.81 -8.22
CA ALA A 52 1.56 7.86 -7.27
C ALA A 52 2.61 8.85 -7.83
N GLY A 53 3.63 8.33 -8.52
CA GLY A 53 4.63 9.18 -9.19
C GLY A 53 4.03 10.03 -10.30
N LEU A 54 3.20 9.44 -11.17
CA LEU A 54 2.48 10.16 -12.23
C LEU A 54 1.54 11.20 -11.65
N ALA A 55 0.82 10.87 -10.57
CA ALA A 55 -0.06 11.83 -9.89
C ALA A 55 0.72 13.02 -9.33
N GLY A 56 1.91 12.78 -8.75
CA GLY A 56 2.81 13.85 -8.31
C GLY A 56 3.29 14.75 -9.44
N VAL A 57 3.72 14.18 -10.55
CA VAL A 57 4.21 14.92 -11.72
C VAL A 57 3.07 15.65 -12.43
N LEU A 58 1.99 14.96 -12.76
CA LEU A 58 0.84 15.56 -13.46
C LEU A 58 0.09 16.56 -12.58
N GLY A 59 -0.07 16.25 -11.29
CA GLY A 59 -0.69 17.17 -10.34
C GLY A 59 0.15 18.43 -10.13
N GLY A 60 1.46 18.29 -9.95
CA GLY A 60 2.39 19.42 -9.85
C GLY A 60 2.39 20.29 -11.10
N TRP A 61 2.44 19.67 -12.29
CA TRP A 61 2.33 20.39 -13.56
C TRP A 61 0.99 21.11 -13.70
N ALA A 62 -0.11 20.44 -13.40
CA ALA A 62 -1.45 21.03 -13.49
C ALA A 62 -1.62 22.20 -12.51
N VAL A 63 -1.12 22.09 -11.30
CA VAL A 63 -1.14 23.19 -10.33
C VAL A 63 -0.33 24.39 -10.84
N GLN A 64 0.88 24.17 -11.36
CA GLN A 64 1.72 25.26 -11.87
C GLN A 64 1.11 25.97 -13.09
N THR A 65 0.45 25.24 -13.98
CA THR A 65 -0.12 25.78 -15.22
C THR A 65 -1.53 26.35 -15.05
N ILE A 66 -2.33 25.76 -14.16
CA ILE A 66 -3.76 26.05 -14.05
C ILE A 66 -4.08 26.96 -12.86
N SER A 67 -3.28 26.95 -11.78
CA SER A 67 -3.61 27.71 -10.56
C SER A 67 -3.67 29.23 -10.75
N GLY A 68 -2.95 29.75 -11.73
CA GLY A 68 -2.96 31.17 -12.10
C GLY A 68 -3.97 31.55 -13.21
N ALA A 69 -4.76 30.58 -13.69
CA ALA A 69 -5.73 30.85 -14.75
C ALA A 69 -7.04 31.45 -14.22
N ASP A 70 -7.68 32.28 -15.00
CA ASP A 70 -9.04 32.75 -14.71
C ASP A 70 -10.05 31.59 -14.78
N PRO A 71 -11.16 31.68 -14.02
CA PRO A 71 -12.23 30.68 -14.09
C PRO A 71 -12.75 30.53 -15.53
N ILE A 72 -12.79 29.27 -16.01
CA ILE A 72 -13.26 28.98 -17.35
C ILE A 72 -14.76 28.71 -17.30
N ASN A 73 -15.53 29.44 -18.09
CA ASN A 73 -16.97 29.22 -18.23
C ASN A 73 -17.25 28.15 -19.27
N LEU A 74 -17.71 26.98 -18.84
CA LEU A 74 -18.18 25.93 -19.75
C LEU A 74 -19.71 26.03 -19.94
N PRO A 75 -20.22 25.80 -21.17
CA PRO A 75 -21.66 26.01 -21.48
C PRO A 75 -22.63 25.20 -20.63
N ILE A 76 -22.20 24.04 -20.11
CA ILE A 76 -23.06 23.10 -19.36
C ILE A 76 -22.74 23.13 -17.85
N LEU A 77 -21.48 23.36 -17.48
CA LEU A 77 -20.99 23.25 -16.10
C LEU A 77 -20.80 24.61 -15.39
N GLY A 78 -21.02 25.72 -16.11
CA GLY A 78 -20.84 27.06 -15.55
C GLY A 78 -19.38 27.43 -15.33
N ALA A 79 -19.12 28.32 -14.36
CA ALA A 79 -17.76 28.77 -14.02
C ALA A 79 -16.99 27.70 -13.25
N ILE A 80 -15.97 27.12 -13.89
CA ILE A 80 -15.09 26.11 -13.30
C ILE A 80 -13.88 26.81 -12.70
N LYS A 81 -13.63 26.57 -11.41
CA LYS A 81 -12.45 27.07 -10.71
C LYS A 81 -11.20 26.28 -11.14
N PRO A 82 -9.99 26.89 -11.10
CA PRO A 82 -8.75 26.24 -11.52
C PRO A 82 -8.52 24.86 -10.87
N TRP A 83 -8.78 24.72 -9.58
CA TRP A 83 -8.62 23.42 -8.90
C TRP A 83 -9.58 22.32 -9.42
N GLN A 84 -10.80 22.68 -9.81
CA GLN A 84 -11.76 21.74 -10.40
C GLN A 84 -11.28 21.26 -11.77
N LEU A 85 -10.73 22.18 -12.58
CA LEU A 85 -10.14 21.83 -13.87
C LEU A 85 -8.95 20.88 -13.70
N THR A 86 -8.11 21.08 -12.68
CA THR A 86 -7.00 20.16 -12.35
C THR A 86 -7.50 18.75 -12.12
N PHE A 87 -8.55 18.56 -11.31
CA PHE A 87 -9.14 17.24 -11.08
C PHE A 87 -9.72 16.61 -12.36
N MET A 88 -10.37 17.41 -13.20
CA MET A 88 -10.91 16.93 -14.48
C MET A 88 -9.80 16.45 -15.41
N VAL A 89 -8.72 17.21 -15.55
CA VAL A 89 -7.59 16.88 -16.43
C VAL A 89 -6.88 15.63 -15.93
N VAL A 90 -6.63 15.51 -14.63
CA VAL A 90 -5.95 14.34 -14.04
C VAL A 90 -6.85 13.10 -14.03
N GLY A 91 -8.16 13.27 -13.89
CA GLY A 91 -9.14 12.16 -13.88
C GLY A 91 -9.49 11.62 -15.27
N PHE A 92 -9.40 12.44 -16.32
CA PHE A 92 -9.82 12.06 -17.68
C PHE A 92 -9.13 10.79 -18.22
N PRO A 93 -7.80 10.58 -18.05
CA PRO A 93 -7.14 9.34 -18.47
C PRO A 93 -7.75 8.07 -17.84
N GLY A 94 -8.38 8.18 -16.66
CA GLY A 94 -9.07 7.08 -16.01
C GLY A 94 -10.22 6.50 -16.85
N PHE A 95 -11.00 7.35 -17.53
CA PHE A 95 -12.06 6.88 -18.44
C PHE A 95 -11.53 6.09 -19.62
N ILE A 96 -10.36 6.47 -20.15
CA ILE A 96 -9.69 5.74 -21.22
C ILE A 96 -9.28 4.35 -20.72
N LEU A 97 -8.72 4.26 -19.51
CA LEU A 97 -8.34 2.98 -18.90
C LEU A 97 -9.57 2.08 -18.67
N VAL A 98 -10.69 2.64 -18.19
CA VAL A 98 -11.95 1.88 -18.06
C VAL A 98 -12.38 1.29 -19.40
N ALA A 99 -12.37 2.08 -20.47
CA ALA A 99 -12.72 1.60 -21.80
C ALA A 99 -11.77 0.48 -22.28
N ILE A 100 -10.45 0.65 -22.09
CA ILE A 100 -9.46 -0.37 -22.43
C ILE A 100 -9.75 -1.68 -21.67
N ILE A 101 -9.96 -1.62 -20.36
CA ILE A 101 -10.25 -2.81 -19.54
C ILE A 101 -11.54 -3.51 -20.00
N MET A 102 -12.60 -2.76 -20.25
CA MET A 102 -13.88 -3.32 -20.71
C MET A 102 -13.77 -4.09 -22.02
N PHE A 103 -12.88 -3.68 -22.92
CA PHE A 103 -12.73 -4.32 -24.24
C PHE A 103 -11.59 -5.35 -24.31
N THR A 104 -10.67 -5.38 -23.36
CA THR A 104 -9.48 -6.25 -23.42
C THR A 104 -9.45 -7.33 -22.36
N VAL A 105 -10.10 -7.15 -21.22
CA VAL A 105 -10.05 -8.11 -20.10
C VAL A 105 -11.29 -9.00 -20.12
N SER A 106 -11.08 -10.29 -20.37
CA SER A 106 -12.10 -11.32 -20.20
C SER A 106 -11.97 -11.96 -18.81
N GLU A 107 -13.10 -12.27 -18.17
CA GLU A 107 -13.10 -12.92 -16.85
C GLU A 107 -12.50 -14.34 -16.98
N PRO A 108 -11.46 -14.67 -16.18
CA PRO A 108 -10.85 -15.99 -16.22
C PRO A 108 -11.79 -17.03 -15.59
N GLN A 109 -11.69 -18.28 -16.07
CA GLN A 109 -12.37 -19.40 -15.39
C GLN A 109 -11.80 -19.57 -14.00
N ARG A 110 -12.64 -19.47 -12.98
CA ARG A 110 -12.25 -19.66 -11.59
C ARG A 110 -11.82 -21.09 -11.35
N ARG A 111 -10.62 -21.31 -10.83
CA ARG A 111 -10.10 -22.61 -10.42
C ARG A 111 -10.59 -22.91 -9.00
N ASN A 112 -10.95 -24.19 -8.75
CA ASN A 112 -11.31 -24.73 -7.42
C ASN A 112 -12.52 -24.09 -6.74
N VAL A 113 -13.62 -23.89 -7.42
CA VAL A 113 -14.87 -23.49 -6.81
C VAL A 113 -15.66 -24.71 -6.37
N GLN A 114 -15.42 -25.21 -5.15
CA GLN A 114 -16.31 -26.18 -4.52
C GLN A 114 -17.72 -25.60 -4.28
N SER A 115 -17.85 -24.29 -4.23
CA SER A 115 -19.12 -23.57 -3.99
C SER A 115 -20.02 -23.44 -5.21
N GLN A 116 -19.62 -23.90 -6.40
CA GLN A 116 -20.53 -23.94 -7.55
C GLN A 116 -21.77 -24.83 -7.34
N MET A 117 -21.71 -25.76 -6.40
CA MET A 117 -22.87 -26.62 -6.08
C MET A 117 -23.94 -25.96 -5.19
N THR A 118 -23.65 -24.88 -4.48
CA THR A 118 -24.59 -24.25 -3.53
C THR A 118 -24.91 -22.78 -3.79
N GLY A 119 -24.14 -22.07 -4.62
CA GLY A 119 -24.43 -20.66 -4.99
C GLY A 119 -24.47 -19.65 -3.81
N LYS A 120 -24.13 -20.07 -2.59
CA LYS A 120 -24.16 -19.22 -1.40
C LYS A 120 -22.74 -18.79 -1.03
N ALA A 121 -22.53 -17.47 -0.93
CA ALA A 121 -21.33 -16.94 -0.30
C ALA A 121 -21.24 -17.46 1.15
N LEU A 122 -20.01 -17.78 1.58
CA LEU A 122 -19.81 -18.20 2.97
C LEU A 122 -20.21 -17.07 3.93
N PRO A 123 -20.89 -17.40 5.04
CA PRO A 123 -21.22 -16.43 6.07
C PRO A 123 -19.96 -15.71 6.57
N PHE A 124 -20.03 -14.42 6.74
CA PHE A 124 -18.93 -13.60 7.25
C PHE A 124 -18.41 -14.10 8.63
N ALA A 125 -19.31 -14.66 9.44
CA ALA A 125 -18.98 -15.26 10.72
C ALA A 125 -18.00 -16.42 10.59
N ASP A 126 -18.09 -17.23 9.53
CA ASP A 126 -17.18 -18.37 9.30
C ASP A 126 -15.77 -17.89 8.97
N VAL A 127 -15.64 -16.78 8.22
CA VAL A 127 -14.35 -16.16 7.95
C VAL A 127 -13.71 -15.60 9.22
N LEU A 128 -14.49 -14.92 10.06
CA LEU A 128 -14.02 -14.43 11.34
C LEU A 128 -13.59 -15.57 12.28
N ASN A 129 -14.35 -16.67 12.31
CA ASN A 129 -14.01 -17.84 13.10
C ASN A 129 -12.72 -18.50 12.58
N PHE A 130 -12.57 -18.64 11.27
CA PHE A 130 -11.34 -19.14 10.65
C PHE A 130 -10.12 -18.28 11.03
N MET A 131 -10.26 -16.94 10.96
CA MET A 131 -9.20 -16.03 11.36
C MET A 131 -8.89 -16.11 12.86
N TRP A 132 -9.92 -16.30 13.69
CA TRP A 132 -9.75 -16.45 15.13
C TRP A 132 -9.02 -17.72 15.50
N LEU A 133 -9.31 -18.83 14.82
CA LEU A 133 -8.57 -20.10 14.97
C LEU A 133 -7.10 -19.95 14.56
N ASN A 134 -6.81 -19.07 13.62
CA ASN A 134 -5.46 -18.74 13.14
C ASN A 134 -4.96 -17.37 13.64
N LYS A 135 -5.44 -16.91 14.82
CA LYS A 135 -5.22 -15.53 15.34
C LYS A 135 -3.75 -15.14 15.48
N ARG A 136 -2.83 -16.07 15.74
CA ARG A 136 -1.40 -15.79 15.79
C ARG A 136 -0.88 -15.32 14.44
N THR A 137 -1.33 -15.95 13.37
CA THR A 137 -0.94 -15.63 12.00
C THR A 137 -1.59 -14.33 11.52
N PHE A 138 -2.92 -14.27 11.52
CA PHE A 138 -3.63 -13.07 11.05
C PHE A 138 -3.37 -11.86 11.95
N GLY A 139 -3.32 -12.03 13.26
CA GLY A 139 -3.02 -10.97 14.20
C GLY A 139 -1.63 -10.36 13.99
N SER A 140 -0.60 -11.19 13.79
CA SER A 140 0.75 -10.70 13.53
C SER A 140 0.85 -9.97 12.20
N ILE A 141 0.20 -10.46 11.14
CA ILE A 141 0.14 -9.80 9.85
C ILE A 141 -0.60 -8.46 9.98
N PHE A 142 -1.78 -8.43 10.57
CA PHE A 142 -2.59 -7.22 10.69
C PHE A 142 -1.91 -6.15 11.52
N VAL A 143 -1.40 -6.50 12.70
CA VAL A 143 -0.69 -5.58 13.59
C VAL A 143 0.62 -5.11 12.96
N GLY A 144 1.41 -6.02 12.38
CA GLY A 144 2.67 -5.67 11.74
C GLY A 144 2.48 -4.69 10.58
N TYR A 145 1.46 -4.92 9.75
CA TYR A 145 1.16 -4.02 8.63
C TYR A 145 0.48 -2.72 9.03
N ALA A 146 -0.34 -2.73 10.09
CA ALA A 146 -0.90 -1.50 10.65
C ALA A 146 0.23 -0.57 11.17
N LEU A 147 1.16 -1.13 11.95
CA LEU A 147 2.31 -0.37 12.48
C LEU A 147 3.25 0.10 11.37
N GLY A 148 3.64 -0.77 10.44
CA GLY A 148 4.44 -0.40 9.27
C GLY A 148 3.74 0.64 8.39
N GLY A 149 2.42 0.52 8.24
CA GLY A 149 1.59 1.49 7.55
C GLY A 149 1.55 2.86 8.22
N ILE A 150 1.46 2.93 9.55
CA ILE A 150 1.55 4.19 10.31
C ILE A 150 2.87 4.90 9.99
N ALA A 151 4.00 4.18 10.03
CA ALA A 151 5.29 4.74 9.66
C ALA A 151 5.27 5.25 8.22
N PHE A 152 4.82 4.43 7.28
CA PHE A 152 4.78 4.73 5.86
C PHE A 152 3.91 5.95 5.52
N TYR A 153 2.64 5.97 5.95
CA TYR A 153 1.74 7.09 5.69
C TYR A 153 2.13 8.36 6.44
N GLY A 154 2.78 8.23 7.61
CA GLY A 154 3.41 9.35 8.30
C GLY A 154 4.49 10.01 7.44
N PHE A 155 5.40 9.21 6.89
CA PHE A 155 6.42 9.70 5.96
C PHE A 155 5.82 10.28 4.69
N LEU A 156 4.88 9.58 4.06
CA LEU A 156 4.24 10.04 2.82
C LEU A 156 3.61 11.44 2.99
N ALA A 157 2.96 11.68 4.12
CA ALA A 157 2.31 12.96 4.40
C ALA A 157 3.30 14.09 4.69
N TRP A 158 4.38 13.80 5.40
CA TRP A 158 5.26 14.84 5.94
C TRP A 158 6.58 15.01 5.21
N ILE A 159 6.99 14.12 4.29
CA ILE A 159 8.26 14.26 3.56
C ILE A 159 8.38 15.58 2.78
N PRO A 160 7.40 16.04 2.02
CA PRO A 160 7.54 17.32 1.31
C PRO A 160 7.76 18.48 2.28
N GLU A 161 7.03 18.48 3.39
CA GLU A 161 7.14 19.50 4.42
C GLU A 161 8.45 19.41 5.20
N PHE A 162 8.94 18.20 5.48
CA PHE A 162 10.27 17.97 6.03
C PHE A 162 11.37 18.57 5.15
N ILE A 163 11.35 18.29 3.85
CA ILE A 163 12.33 18.84 2.90
C ILE A 163 12.25 20.35 2.88
N ARG A 164 11.04 20.92 2.93
CA ARG A 164 10.84 22.36 2.98
C ARG A 164 11.39 22.99 4.26
N ARG A 165 11.00 22.46 5.43
CA ARG A 165 11.37 23.03 6.75
C ARG A 165 12.83 22.82 7.09
N THR A 166 13.38 21.65 6.78
CA THR A 166 14.76 21.28 7.17
C THR A 166 15.80 21.72 6.15
N HIS A 167 15.47 21.66 4.86
CA HIS A 167 16.42 21.91 3.79
C HIS A 167 16.12 23.16 2.94
N GLY A 168 15.02 23.86 3.21
CA GLY A 168 14.68 25.12 2.54
C GLY A 168 14.22 25.00 1.09
N TRP A 169 13.82 23.79 0.63
CA TRP A 169 13.34 23.60 -0.74
C TRP A 169 11.89 24.07 -0.90
N GLU A 170 11.51 24.44 -2.12
CA GLU A 170 10.12 24.66 -2.44
C GLU A 170 9.31 23.34 -2.37
N ILE A 171 8.09 23.42 -1.85
CA ILE A 171 7.25 22.25 -1.61
C ILE A 171 6.92 21.48 -2.90
N GLY A 172 6.77 22.19 -4.02
CA GLY A 172 6.53 21.57 -5.33
C GLY A 172 7.73 20.76 -5.82
N ALA A 173 8.95 21.29 -5.69
CA ALA A 173 10.18 20.60 -6.03
C ALA A 173 10.44 19.41 -5.11
N ALA A 174 10.15 19.53 -3.82
CA ALA A 174 10.26 18.44 -2.84
C ALA A 174 9.27 17.31 -3.16
N GLY A 175 8.03 17.62 -3.47
CA GLY A 175 7.01 16.65 -3.88
C GLY A 175 7.34 15.93 -5.18
N MET A 176 7.85 16.66 -6.18
CA MET A 176 8.26 16.08 -7.47
C MET A 176 9.46 15.14 -7.31
N LEU A 177 10.48 15.52 -6.53
CA LEU A 177 11.63 14.68 -6.23
C LEU A 177 11.21 13.39 -5.54
N PHE A 178 10.41 13.51 -4.48
CA PHE A 178 9.93 12.34 -3.75
C PHE A 178 9.05 11.43 -4.62
N GLY A 179 8.13 12.01 -5.39
CA GLY A 179 7.29 11.27 -6.33
C GLY A 179 8.11 10.47 -7.35
N LEU A 180 9.16 11.07 -7.91
CA LEU A 180 10.06 10.39 -8.86
C LEU A 180 10.84 9.25 -8.20
N ILE A 181 11.43 9.50 -7.03
CA ILE A 181 12.13 8.46 -6.24
C ILE A 181 11.16 7.30 -5.98
N TYR A 182 9.96 7.60 -5.53
CA TYR A 182 8.97 6.61 -5.16
C TYR A 182 8.46 5.82 -6.37
N ALA A 183 8.22 6.48 -7.51
CA ALA A 183 7.83 5.81 -8.74
C ALA A 183 8.88 4.80 -9.21
N VAL A 184 10.15 5.21 -9.24
CA VAL A 184 11.23 4.38 -9.79
C VAL A 184 11.68 3.32 -8.79
N LEU A 185 12.07 3.75 -7.59
CA LEU A 185 12.66 2.86 -6.58
C LEU A 185 11.59 2.04 -5.86
N GLY A 186 10.38 2.57 -5.69
CA GLY A 186 9.25 1.82 -5.18
C GLY A 186 8.82 0.69 -6.12
N ALA A 187 8.69 0.97 -7.41
CA ALA A 187 8.41 -0.05 -8.40
C ALA A 187 9.53 -1.11 -8.47
N ALA A 188 10.79 -0.68 -8.51
CA ALA A 188 11.94 -1.58 -8.50
C ALA A 188 11.98 -2.46 -7.23
N GLY A 189 11.73 -1.88 -6.06
CA GLY A 189 11.64 -2.63 -4.79
C GLY A 189 10.55 -3.69 -4.81
N THR A 190 9.34 -3.33 -5.26
CA THR A 190 8.22 -4.26 -5.35
C THR A 190 8.52 -5.45 -6.28
N LEU A 191 9.07 -5.17 -7.47
CA LEU A 191 9.48 -6.23 -8.41
C LEU A 191 10.57 -7.12 -7.82
N THR A 192 11.58 -6.52 -7.19
CA THR A 192 12.67 -7.24 -6.53
C THR A 192 12.13 -8.13 -5.40
N GLY A 193 11.24 -7.60 -4.56
CA GLY A 193 10.62 -8.36 -3.47
C GLY A 193 9.84 -9.58 -4.00
N GLY A 194 9.03 -9.42 -5.05
CA GLY A 194 8.32 -10.51 -5.70
C GLY A 194 9.27 -11.56 -6.30
N TRP A 195 10.32 -11.12 -6.98
CA TRP A 195 11.31 -12.03 -7.54
C TRP A 195 12.07 -12.83 -6.46
N VAL A 196 12.48 -12.18 -5.38
CA VAL A 196 13.16 -12.84 -4.25
C VAL A 196 12.23 -13.86 -3.59
N CYS A 197 10.95 -13.55 -3.43
CA CYS A 197 9.98 -14.48 -2.90
C CYS A 197 9.89 -15.74 -3.76
N ASP A 198 9.65 -15.59 -5.05
CA ASP A 198 9.54 -16.72 -5.98
C ASP A 198 10.82 -17.55 -5.99
N TRP A 199 11.99 -16.90 -5.98
CA TRP A 199 13.28 -17.57 -5.95
C TRP A 199 13.49 -18.39 -4.66
N LEU A 200 13.11 -17.85 -3.50
CA LEU A 200 13.20 -18.60 -2.24
C LEU A 200 12.16 -19.74 -2.18
N THR A 201 10.97 -19.52 -2.69
CA THR A 201 9.93 -20.57 -2.78
C THR A 201 10.38 -21.71 -3.68
N SER A 202 11.00 -21.42 -4.82
CA SER A 202 11.56 -22.45 -5.73
C SER A 202 12.68 -23.26 -5.09
N LYS A 203 13.34 -22.74 -4.04
CA LYS A 203 14.33 -23.48 -3.22
C LYS A 203 13.71 -24.34 -2.11
N GLY A 204 12.38 -24.38 -2.01
CA GLY A 204 11.65 -25.21 -1.06
C GLY A 204 11.39 -24.54 0.30
N TYR A 205 11.66 -23.26 0.45
CA TYR A 205 11.26 -22.54 1.66
C TYR A 205 9.75 -22.27 1.61
N ARG A 206 9.01 -22.72 2.62
CA ARG A 206 7.54 -22.65 2.63
C ARG A 206 6.98 -21.35 3.27
N ASP A 207 7.65 -20.81 4.27
CA ASP A 207 7.20 -19.65 5.03
C ASP A 207 7.85 -18.33 4.55
N VAL A 208 8.29 -18.30 3.29
CA VAL A 208 9.00 -17.17 2.68
C VAL A 208 8.22 -15.87 2.78
N ALA A 209 6.91 -15.91 2.53
CA ALA A 209 6.11 -14.70 2.45
C ALA A 209 6.18 -13.87 3.75
N ILE A 210 5.94 -14.48 4.93
CA ILE A 210 5.99 -13.74 6.19
C ILE A 210 7.41 -13.44 6.65
N ARG A 211 8.37 -14.37 6.45
CA ARG A 211 9.79 -14.11 6.78
C ARG A 211 10.34 -12.95 5.97
N SER A 212 10.06 -12.91 4.68
CA SER A 212 10.49 -11.80 3.84
C SER A 212 9.89 -10.47 4.30
N CYS A 213 8.61 -10.43 4.69
CA CYS A 213 7.99 -9.22 5.24
C CYS A 213 8.74 -8.71 6.49
N ALA A 214 9.03 -9.61 7.45
CA ALA A 214 9.77 -9.24 8.66
C ALA A 214 11.18 -8.73 8.33
N VAL A 215 11.89 -9.39 7.43
CA VAL A 215 13.24 -8.98 6.99
C VAL A 215 13.19 -7.64 6.26
N TYR A 216 12.21 -7.41 5.38
CA TYR A 216 12.11 -6.17 4.61
C TYR A 216 11.76 -4.98 5.51
N PHE A 217 10.92 -5.15 6.52
CA PHE A 217 10.67 -4.10 7.51
C PHE A 217 11.91 -3.83 8.37
N ALA A 218 12.65 -4.88 8.78
CA ALA A 218 13.92 -4.72 9.47
C ALA A 218 14.95 -3.95 8.61
N LEU A 219 15.04 -4.27 7.30
CA LEU A 219 15.92 -3.56 6.37
C LEU A 219 15.50 -2.11 6.12
N ALA A 220 14.21 -1.81 6.15
CA ALA A 220 13.70 -0.45 5.96
C ALA A 220 13.90 0.43 7.21
N THR A 221 13.92 -0.17 8.41
CA THR A 221 14.03 0.56 9.69
C THR A 221 15.18 1.55 9.74
N PRO A 222 16.45 1.18 9.42
CA PRO A 222 17.56 2.13 9.48
C PRO A 222 17.37 3.31 8.51
N PHE A 223 16.82 3.09 7.34
CA PHE A 223 16.57 4.17 6.38
C PHE A 223 15.44 5.09 6.83
N MET A 224 14.41 4.56 7.48
CA MET A 224 13.34 5.35 8.09
C MET A 224 13.86 6.25 9.23
N ILE A 225 14.83 5.77 10.00
CA ILE A 225 15.47 6.54 11.07
C ILE A 225 16.44 7.59 10.50
N LEU A 226 17.30 7.17 9.57
CA LEU A 226 18.43 8.00 9.13
C LEU A 226 18.05 9.06 8.11
N THR A 227 17.06 8.79 7.22
CA THR A 227 16.68 9.74 6.17
C THR A 227 16.38 11.15 6.71
N PRO A 228 15.51 11.31 7.75
CA PRO A 228 15.21 12.63 8.28
C PRO A 228 16.37 13.29 9.02
N LEU A 229 17.35 12.52 9.49
CA LEU A 229 18.49 13.01 10.24
C LEU A 229 19.67 13.46 9.37
N MET A 230 19.56 13.30 8.04
CA MET A 230 20.65 13.68 7.14
C MET A 230 20.85 15.20 7.10
N PRO A 231 22.09 15.68 7.27
CA PRO A 231 22.38 17.11 7.39
C PRO A 231 22.27 17.86 6.05
N SER A 232 22.22 17.16 4.92
CA SER A 232 22.11 17.76 3.60
C SER A 232 21.25 16.92 2.65
N MET A 233 20.65 17.56 1.66
CA MET A 233 19.88 16.88 0.62
C MET A 233 20.74 15.90 -0.19
N THR A 234 22.02 16.16 -0.38
CA THR A 234 22.94 15.24 -1.08
C THR A 234 23.02 13.88 -0.38
N LEU A 235 22.91 13.84 0.94
CA LEU A 235 22.89 12.61 1.72
C LEU A 235 21.44 12.09 1.93
N ALA A 236 20.46 12.99 2.06
CA ALA A 236 19.07 12.61 2.26
C ALA A 236 18.47 11.91 1.02
N ILE A 237 18.79 12.34 -0.20
CA ILE A 237 18.29 11.74 -1.43
C ILE A 237 18.61 10.24 -1.54
N PRO A 238 19.87 9.78 -1.44
CA PRO A 238 20.16 8.36 -1.49
C PRO A 238 19.53 7.58 -0.31
N MET A 239 19.43 8.17 0.88
CA MET A 239 18.72 7.53 2.01
C MET A 239 17.21 7.40 1.72
N MET A 240 16.57 8.44 1.16
CA MET A 240 15.18 8.37 0.69
C MET A 240 14.99 7.32 -0.41
N ALA A 241 15.93 7.22 -1.33
CA ALA A 241 15.91 6.22 -2.39
C ALA A 241 15.95 4.79 -1.83
N MET A 242 16.86 4.53 -0.88
CA MET A 242 16.95 3.24 -0.19
C MET A 242 15.73 2.97 0.69
N MET A 243 15.19 3.98 1.36
CA MET A 243 13.94 3.90 2.11
C MET A 243 12.78 3.49 1.19
N ALA A 244 12.58 4.19 0.07
CA ALA A 244 11.51 3.87 -0.88
C ALA A 244 11.65 2.46 -1.45
N PHE A 245 12.86 2.04 -1.79
CA PHE A 245 13.16 0.71 -2.29
C PHE A 245 12.85 -0.38 -1.25
N THR A 246 13.40 -0.25 -0.03
CA THR A 246 13.25 -1.26 1.01
C THR A 246 11.83 -1.38 1.54
N MET A 247 11.12 -0.24 1.67
CA MET A 247 9.71 -0.21 2.06
C MET A 247 8.81 -0.91 1.04
N SER A 248 9.17 -0.87 -0.22
CA SER A 248 8.35 -1.45 -1.29
C SER A 248 8.58 -2.94 -1.50
N LEU A 249 9.69 -3.51 -1.02
CA LEU A 249 9.99 -4.94 -1.13
C LEU A 249 8.87 -5.84 -0.61
N GLN A 250 8.20 -5.43 0.47
CA GLN A 250 7.15 -6.20 1.13
C GLN A 250 5.78 -6.13 0.45
N GLN A 251 5.57 -5.19 -0.49
CA GLN A 251 4.23 -4.87 -1.03
C GLN A 251 3.53 -6.06 -1.69
N ALA A 252 4.27 -6.90 -2.40
CA ALA A 252 3.72 -8.10 -3.02
C ALA A 252 3.62 -9.30 -2.06
N MET A 253 4.33 -9.28 -0.94
CA MET A 253 4.42 -10.44 -0.04
C MET A 253 3.19 -10.65 0.80
N THR A 254 2.53 -9.58 1.24
CA THR A 254 1.33 -9.66 2.09
C THR A 254 0.17 -10.37 1.41
N PRO A 255 -0.21 -9.97 0.17
CA PRO A 255 -1.23 -10.71 -0.56
C PRO A 255 -0.86 -12.19 -0.71
N VAL A 256 0.40 -12.51 -1.04
CA VAL A 256 0.89 -13.89 -1.11
C VAL A 256 0.68 -14.61 0.21
N ALA A 257 1.10 -14.00 1.34
CA ALA A 257 0.97 -14.61 2.66
C ALA A 257 -0.50 -14.94 3.00
N ILE A 258 -1.43 -14.04 2.72
CA ILE A 258 -2.85 -14.25 2.98
C ILE A 258 -3.44 -15.29 2.03
N GLN A 259 -3.14 -15.19 0.73
CA GLN A 259 -3.67 -16.09 -0.29
C GLN A 259 -3.24 -17.56 -0.06
N LEU A 260 -2.02 -17.75 0.44
CA LEU A 260 -1.47 -19.09 0.68
C LEU A 260 -2.11 -19.81 1.87
N ILE A 261 -2.58 -19.12 2.90
CA ILE A 261 -3.15 -19.72 4.12
C ILE A 261 -4.67 -19.68 4.16
N THR A 262 -5.32 -19.07 3.18
CA THR A 262 -6.78 -18.85 3.20
C THR A 262 -7.45 -19.70 2.12
N PRO A 263 -8.53 -20.44 2.45
CA PRO A 263 -9.37 -21.14 1.48
C PRO A 263 -9.92 -20.21 0.41
N ASN A 264 -10.10 -20.69 -0.80
CA ASN A 264 -10.47 -19.88 -1.97
C ASN A 264 -11.72 -19.06 -1.74
N GLU A 265 -12.73 -19.66 -1.12
CA GLU A 265 -14.02 -19.02 -0.85
C GLU A 265 -13.93 -17.87 0.17
N MET A 266 -12.88 -17.85 1.01
CA MET A 266 -12.67 -16.85 2.06
C MET A 266 -11.65 -15.76 1.68
N ARG A 267 -10.86 -15.94 0.60
CA ARG A 267 -9.73 -15.07 0.23
C ARG A 267 -10.11 -13.62 0.06
N ALA A 268 -11.19 -13.34 -0.64
CA ALA A 268 -11.64 -11.96 -0.88
C ALA A 268 -12.03 -11.26 0.43
N GLN A 269 -12.79 -11.96 1.29
CA GLN A 269 -13.22 -11.41 2.58
C GLN A 269 -12.04 -11.24 3.54
N ALA A 270 -11.12 -12.21 3.59
CA ALA A 270 -9.90 -12.14 4.41
C ALA A 270 -8.99 -10.97 3.96
N THR A 271 -8.84 -10.77 2.66
CA THR A 271 -8.06 -9.64 2.11
C THR A 271 -8.73 -8.30 2.42
N SER A 272 -10.06 -8.21 2.33
CA SER A 272 -10.80 -6.98 2.70
C SER A 272 -10.64 -6.66 4.18
N LEU A 273 -10.75 -7.66 5.06
CA LEU A 273 -10.51 -7.48 6.50
C LEU A 273 -9.08 -7.05 6.80
N PHE A 274 -8.10 -7.61 6.09
CA PHE A 274 -6.71 -7.17 6.18
C PHE A 274 -6.56 -5.69 5.83
N PHE A 275 -7.14 -5.23 4.73
CA PHE A 275 -7.08 -3.82 4.36
C PHE A 275 -7.73 -2.92 5.40
N VAL A 276 -8.91 -3.27 5.90
CA VAL A 276 -9.57 -2.49 6.96
C VAL A 276 -8.71 -2.45 8.22
N ALA A 277 -8.22 -3.59 8.69
CA ALA A 277 -7.44 -3.66 9.93
C ALA A 277 -6.06 -3.00 9.82
N SER A 278 -5.47 -2.93 8.62
CA SER A 278 -4.14 -2.37 8.41
C SER A 278 -4.15 -0.94 7.90
N LEU A 279 -4.99 -0.61 6.91
CA LEU A 279 -5.00 0.73 6.30
C LEU A 279 -5.72 1.76 7.16
N PHE A 280 -6.80 1.39 7.85
CA PHE A 280 -7.53 2.34 8.68
C PHE A 280 -6.64 2.95 9.77
N PRO A 281 -5.91 2.15 10.59
CA PRO A 281 -4.94 2.72 11.52
C PRO A 281 -3.79 3.44 10.82
N ALA A 282 -3.30 2.93 9.70
CA ALA A 282 -2.19 3.49 8.97
C ALA A 282 -2.48 4.92 8.46
N ILE A 283 -3.62 5.11 7.83
CA ILE A 283 -4.03 6.42 7.31
C ILE A 283 -4.46 7.34 8.45
N GLY A 284 -5.25 6.83 9.42
CA GLY A 284 -5.77 7.64 10.51
C GLY A 284 -4.70 8.14 11.48
N PHE A 285 -3.72 7.30 11.80
CA PHE A 285 -2.69 7.64 12.78
C PHE A 285 -1.33 7.99 12.15
N GLY A 286 -1.09 7.72 10.86
CA GLY A 286 0.20 7.96 10.23
C GLY A 286 0.63 9.42 10.34
N ALA A 287 -0.09 10.31 9.67
CA ALA A 287 0.23 11.75 9.72
C ALA A 287 0.08 12.33 11.13
N THR A 288 -0.96 11.92 11.86
CA THR A 288 -1.28 12.39 13.21
C THR A 288 -0.18 12.06 14.20
N SER A 289 0.43 10.86 14.15
CA SER A 289 1.49 10.48 15.08
C SER A 289 2.74 11.33 14.95
N VAL A 290 3.11 11.72 13.73
CA VAL A 290 4.25 12.63 13.49
C VAL A 290 3.92 14.03 14.02
N ALA A 291 2.71 14.55 13.76
CA ALA A 291 2.26 15.84 14.27
C ALA A 291 2.28 15.85 15.82
N LEU A 292 1.69 14.82 16.45
CA LEU A 292 1.66 14.73 17.93
C LEU A 292 3.06 14.75 18.53
N VAL A 293 4.03 14.05 17.95
CA VAL A 293 5.42 14.09 18.45
C VAL A 293 6.05 15.45 18.20
N THR A 294 5.78 16.10 17.06
CA THR A 294 6.31 17.43 16.77
C THR A 294 5.75 18.49 17.72
N ASP A 295 4.42 18.48 17.94
CA ASP A 295 3.74 19.52 18.70
C ASP A 295 3.85 19.34 20.21
N PHE A 296 3.72 18.10 20.71
CA PHE A 296 3.64 17.85 22.15
C PHE A 296 4.95 17.38 22.79
N VAL A 297 5.89 16.79 22.01
CA VAL A 297 7.19 16.35 22.56
C VAL A 297 8.26 17.41 22.33
N PHE A 298 8.29 18.00 21.12
CA PHE A 298 9.32 18.97 20.78
C PHE A 298 8.85 20.43 20.88
N ASP A 299 7.55 20.69 20.81
CA ASP A 299 6.96 22.05 20.78
C ASP A 299 7.69 22.97 19.78
N ASN A 300 8.08 22.39 18.63
CA ASN A 300 8.88 23.08 17.62
C ASN A 300 8.65 22.48 16.24
N ASP A 301 8.07 23.26 15.35
CA ASP A 301 7.78 22.89 13.97
C ASP A 301 9.01 22.43 13.17
N TYR A 302 10.19 22.98 13.50
CA TYR A 302 11.44 22.61 12.84
C TYR A 302 12.00 21.27 13.31
N ALA A 303 11.47 20.70 14.40
CA ALA A 303 11.86 19.38 14.91
C ALA A 303 11.19 18.21 14.17
N ILE A 304 10.46 18.47 13.09
CA ILE A 304 9.76 17.45 12.27
C ILE A 304 10.68 16.29 11.84
N HIS A 305 11.95 16.57 11.60
CA HIS A 305 12.95 15.57 11.25
C HIS A 305 13.20 14.55 12.39
N TYR A 306 13.18 14.99 13.65
CA TYR A 306 13.25 14.07 14.79
C TYR A 306 11.95 13.29 14.97
N SER A 307 10.81 13.94 14.79
CA SER A 307 9.50 13.28 14.89
C SER A 307 9.34 12.17 13.87
N LEU A 308 9.72 12.41 12.61
CA LEU A 308 9.74 11.41 11.54
C LEU A 308 10.67 10.24 11.90
N SER A 309 11.86 10.53 12.39
CA SER A 309 12.84 9.50 12.77
C SER A 309 12.33 8.62 13.92
N ILE A 310 11.74 9.23 14.96
CA ILE A 310 11.20 8.51 16.13
C ILE A 310 9.99 7.67 15.73
N VAL A 311 8.99 8.28 15.10
CA VAL A 311 7.77 7.56 14.69
C VAL A 311 8.11 6.45 13.70
N GLY A 312 8.90 6.76 12.66
CA GLY A 312 9.36 5.78 11.69
C GLY A 312 10.12 4.62 12.33
N GLY A 313 11.11 4.93 13.16
CA GLY A 313 11.94 3.93 13.82
C GLY A 313 11.17 3.04 14.80
N VAL A 314 10.34 3.64 15.66
CA VAL A 314 9.54 2.90 16.65
C VAL A 314 8.52 2.01 15.95
N MET A 315 7.72 2.57 15.04
CA MET A 315 6.65 1.82 14.38
C MET A 315 7.19 0.69 13.51
N MET A 316 8.29 0.92 12.77
CA MET A 316 8.92 -0.13 11.95
C MET A 316 9.56 -1.22 12.79
N THR A 317 10.19 -0.87 13.90
CA THR A 317 10.74 -1.87 14.84
C THR A 317 9.63 -2.74 15.43
N LEU A 318 8.54 -2.14 15.90
CA LEU A 318 7.39 -2.86 16.43
C LEU A 318 6.71 -3.72 15.35
N ALA A 319 6.60 -3.22 14.12
CA ALA A 319 6.09 -3.98 12.97
C ALA A 319 6.94 -5.21 12.68
N THR A 320 8.26 -5.05 12.66
CA THR A 320 9.22 -6.15 12.48
C THR A 320 9.06 -7.22 13.56
N ILE A 321 8.97 -6.80 14.83
CA ILE A 321 8.76 -7.69 15.97
C ILE A 321 7.42 -8.44 15.86
N ALA A 322 6.35 -7.72 15.54
CA ALA A 322 5.02 -8.34 15.38
C ALA A 322 5.01 -9.42 14.28
N LEU A 323 5.63 -9.15 13.13
CA LEU A 323 5.74 -10.13 12.04
C LEU A 323 6.64 -11.31 12.41
N ALA A 324 7.76 -11.06 13.10
CA ALA A 324 8.67 -12.11 13.55
C ALA A 324 7.98 -13.10 14.52
N PHE A 325 7.16 -12.60 15.46
CA PHE A 325 6.33 -13.44 16.32
C PHE A 325 5.30 -14.28 15.57
N GLY A 326 4.87 -13.81 14.39
CA GLY A 326 3.91 -14.51 13.53
C GLY A 326 4.49 -15.67 12.73
N ILE A 327 5.80 -15.77 12.55
CA ILE A 327 6.45 -16.73 11.66
C ILE A 327 6.06 -18.18 12.01
N GLN A 328 6.15 -18.54 13.28
CA GLN A 328 5.80 -19.90 13.71
C GLN A 328 4.31 -20.21 13.47
N GLY A 329 3.41 -19.29 13.85
CA GLY A 329 1.97 -19.46 13.63
C GLY A 329 1.63 -19.55 12.14
N TYR A 330 2.33 -18.81 11.30
CA TYR A 330 2.17 -18.88 9.85
C TYR A 330 2.59 -20.23 9.30
N SER A 331 3.72 -20.78 9.74
CA SER A 331 4.20 -22.10 9.32
C SER A 331 3.20 -23.21 9.72
N GLU A 332 2.61 -23.11 10.92
CA GLU A 332 1.54 -24.02 11.36
C GLU A 332 0.25 -23.86 10.52
N SER A 333 -0.14 -22.65 10.20
CA SER A 333 -1.31 -22.37 9.36
C SER A 333 -1.09 -22.89 7.92
N LEU A 334 0.12 -22.73 7.40
CA LEU A 334 0.50 -23.22 6.08
C LEU A 334 0.53 -24.75 6.03
N ALA A 335 0.99 -25.42 7.09
CA ALA A 335 0.94 -26.88 7.17
C ALA A 335 -0.51 -27.41 7.14
N ARG A 336 -1.43 -26.74 7.88
CA ARG A 336 -2.86 -27.08 7.82
C ARG A 336 -3.49 -26.79 6.46
N SER A 337 -2.98 -25.80 5.73
CA SER A 337 -3.53 -25.47 4.41
C SER A 337 -3.30 -26.56 3.35
N SER A 338 -2.31 -27.43 3.52
CA SER A 338 -2.11 -28.59 2.63
C SER A 338 -3.28 -29.57 2.65
N GLU A 339 -3.99 -29.68 3.77
CA GLU A 339 -5.12 -30.61 3.92
C GLU A 339 -6.30 -30.30 2.97
N TRP A 340 -6.51 -29.04 2.62
CA TRP A 340 -7.60 -28.61 1.73
C TRP A 340 -7.11 -28.15 0.34
N ARG A 341 -5.80 -27.99 0.14
CA ARG A 341 -5.21 -27.68 -1.17
C ARG A 341 -5.00 -28.91 -2.04
N ASP A 342 -4.64 -30.03 -1.41
CA ASP A 342 -4.31 -31.29 -2.09
C ASP A 342 -5.56 -32.17 -2.33
N THR A 343 -6.76 -31.72 -1.94
CA THR A 343 -8.04 -32.35 -2.32
C THR A 343 -8.38 -31.95 -3.76
N PRO A 344 -8.42 -32.93 -4.69
CA PRO A 344 -8.65 -32.67 -6.11
C PRO A 344 -10.03 -32.08 -6.42
#